data_bad5f3888e38b207a80cd7606424ac17
#
_entry.id   bad5f3888e38b207a80cd7606424ac17
#
_cell.length_a   1.000
_cell.length_b   1.000
_cell.length_c   1.000
_cell.angle_alpha   90.00
_cell.angle_beta   90.00
_cell.angle_gamma   90.00
#
_symmetry.space_group_name_H-M   'P 1'
#
loop_
_entity.id
_entity.type
_entity.pdbx_description
1 polymer ?
#
loop_
_entity_poly.entity_id
_entity_poly.type
_entity_poly.pdbx_seq_one_letter_code
_entity_poly.pdbx_strand_id
1 'polypeptide(L)'
;LSTRLGRSRFWLGWWAATLLSAACVLGLSASVLGVSIWGVADRSVPVASVLEVGWAYLPPVVLIGALQALLASLGPRWCALGWVPVAWTAVVGFLAEALRLPEWARDLSPAHMVGSLPVDDPDPRVIAGQCAAAAALLALSLLVFSRRSLRAG
;
A
#
# COMPACT_ATOMS: atom_id res chain seq x y z
N LEU A 1 -14.52 23.39 -22.88
CA LEU A 1 -15.01 21.98 -22.68
C LEU A 1 -13.87 20.94 -22.59
N SER A 2 -12.64 21.25 -23.06
CA SER A 2 -11.50 20.33 -23.09
C SER A 2 -10.75 20.16 -21.77
N THR A 3 -10.95 21.02 -20.78
CA THR A 3 -10.13 21.08 -19.55
C THR A 3 -10.57 20.14 -18.44
N ARG A 4 -11.83 19.73 -18.39
CA ARG A 4 -12.33 18.82 -17.31
C ARG A 4 -11.96 17.37 -17.54
N LEU A 5 -11.99 16.90 -18.77
CA LEU A 5 -11.60 15.53 -19.14
C LEU A 5 -10.08 15.31 -19.04
N GLY A 6 -9.27 16.36 -19.24
CA GLY A 6 -7.82 16.27 -19.12
C GLY A 6 -7.30 16.08 -17.68
N ARG A 7 -7.96 16.70 -16.70
CA ARG A 7 -7.51 16.64 -15.29
C ARG A 7 -7.79 15.30 -14.61
N SER A 8 -8.95 14.73 -14.82
CA SER A 8 -9.27 13.39 -14.30
C SER A 8 -8.39 12.31 -14.95
N ARG A 9 -8.12 12.42 -16.26
CA ARG A 9 -7.19 11.54 -16.97
C ARG A 9 -5.76 11.68 -16.46
N PHE A 10 -5.30 12.91 -16.20
CA PHE A 10 -3.98 13.16 -15.63
C PHE A 10 -3.88 12.54 -14.21
N TRP A 11 -4.88 12.74 -13.37
CA TRP A 11 -4.92 12.19 -12.03
C TRP A 11 -4.95 10.66 -12.02
N LEU A 12 -5.79 10.06 -12.87
CA LEU A 12 -5.83 8.60 -13.06
C LEU A 12 -4.51 8.06 -13.62
N GLY A 13 -3.88 8.76 -14.55
CA GLY A 13 -2.58 8.39 -15.10
C GLY A 13 -1.48 8.41 -14.03
N TRP A 14 -1.47 9.43 -13.18
CA TRP A 14 -0.54 9.52 -12.05
C TRP A 14 -0.73 8.35 -11.07
N TRP A 15 -1.98 8.04 -10.75
CA TRP A 15 -2.32 6.92 -9.90
C TRP A 15 -1.93 5.57 -10.50
N ALA A 16 -2.25 5.36 -11.77
CA ALA A 16 -1.85 4.15 -12.48
C ALA A 16 -0.32 3.97 -12.49
N ALA A 17 0.43 5.04 -12.71
CA ALA A 17 1.88 5.03 -12.66
C ALA A 17 2.41 4.71 -11.25
N THR A 18 1.79 5.26 -10.20
CA THR A 18 2.17 4.97 -8.81
C THR A 18 1.89 3.52 -8.43
N LEU A 19 0.72 2.99 -8.79
CA LEU A 19 0.37 1.60 -8.56
C LEU A 19 1.28 0.64 -9.32
N LEU A 20 1.59 0.96 -10.58
CA LEU A 20 2.50 0.17 -11.40
C LEU A 20 3.91 0.15 -10.81
N SER A 21 4.42 1.31 -10.37
CA SER A 21 5.73 1.40 -9.71
C SER A 21 5.76 0.58 -8.42
N ALA A 22 4.72 0.67 -7.58
CA ALA A 22 4.62 -0.11 -6.35
C ALA A 22 4.59 -1.61 -6.63
N ALA A 23 3.80 -2.04 -7.62
CA ALA A 23 3.75 -3.45 -8.04
C ALA A 23 5.10 -3.94 -8.58
N CYS A 24 5.79 -3.11 -9.38
CA CYS A 24 7.13 -3.43 -9.87
C CYS A 24 8.15 -3.57 -8.73
N VAL A 25 8.15 -2.64 -7.76
CA VAL A 25 9.07 -2.70 -6.61
C VAL A 25 8.80 -3.93 -5.76
N LEU A 26 7.53 -4.22 -5.45
CA LEU A 26 7.15 -5.43 -4.69
C LEU A 26 7.53 -6.70 -5.46
N GLY A 27 7.24 -6.77 -6.75
CA GLY A 27 7.58 -7.92 -7.59
C GLY A 27 9.09 -8.15 -7.69
N LEU A 28 9.88 -7.08 -7.87
CA LEU A 28 11.34 -7.18 -7.87
C LEU A 28 11.88 -7.61 -6.50
N SER A 29 11.39 -7.03 -5.41
CA SER A 29 11.81 -7.38 -4.06
C SER A 29 11.49 -8.85 -3.73
N ALA A 30 10.29 -9.31 -4.07
CA ALA A 30 9.89 -10.70 -3.91
C ALA A 30 10.75 -11.64 -4.78
N SER A 31 11.06 -11.25 -6.01
CA SER A 31 11.91 -12.04 -6.91
C SER A 31 13.34 -12.18 -6.38
N VAL A 32 13.93 -11.07 -5.89
CA VAL A 32 15.28 -11.07 -5.29
C VAL A 32 15.30 -11.94 -4.05
N LEU A 33 14.31 -11.81 -3.16
CA LEU A 33 14.17 -12.66 -1.98
C LEU A 33 14.03 -14.13 -2.36
N GLY A 34 13.17 -14.44 -3.34
CA GLY A 34 12.96 -15.80 -3.83
C GLY A 34 14.22 -16.45 -4.36
N VAL A 35 14.99 -15.74 -5.18
CA VAL A 35 16.28 -16.21 -5.70
C VAL A 35 17.30 -16.40 -4.58
N SER A 36 17.34 -15.48 -3.61
CA SER A 36 18.25 -15.58 -2.46
C SER A 36 17.94 -16.79 -1.59
N ILE A 37 16.67 -17.01 -1.25
CA ILE A 37 16.22 -18.17 -0.48
C ILE A 37 16.50 -19.47 -1.25
N TRP A 38 16.20 -19.50 -2.55
CA TRP A 38 16.44 -20.66 -3.39
C TRP A 38 17.93 -21.02 -3.49
N GLY A 39 18.83 -20.02 -3.47
CA GLY A 39 20.28 -20.21 -3.49
C GLY A 39 20.84 -20.72 -2.16
N VAL A 40 20.19 -20.42 -1.02
CA VAL A 40 20.68 -20.75 0.33
C VAL A 40 19.95 -21.97 0.91
N ALA A 41 18.67 -22.16 0.65
CA ALA A 41 17.79 -23.15 1.27
C ALA A 41 17.66 -24.45 0.46
N ASP A 42 18.70 -24.91 -0.20
CA ASP A 42 18.79 -26.22 -0.87
C ASP A 42 17.60 -26.57 -1.79
N ARG A 43 17.04 -25.54 -2.46
CA ARG A 43 15.93 -25.64 -3.43
C ARG A 43 14.60 -26.19 -2.85
N SER A 44 14.46 -26.23 -1.55
CA SER A 44 13.26 -26.77 -0.89
C SER A 44 12.04 -25.82 -0.94
N VAL A 45 12.26 -24.52 -1.15
CA VAL A 45 11.18 -23.51 -1.21
C VAL A 45 10.83 -23.19 -2.66
N PRO A 46 9.60 -23.44 -3.11
CA PRO A 46 9.18 -23.10 -4.46
C PRO A 46 9.16 -21.57 -4.66
N VAL A 47 9.74 -21.08 -5.75
CA VAL A 47 9.77 -19.66 -6.09
C VAL A 47 8.35 -19.04 -6.17
N ALA A 48 7.36 -19.87 -6.53
CA ALA A 48 5.96 -19.45 -6.59
C ALA A 48 5.44 -18.94 -5.24
N SER A 49 5.76 -19.61 -4.13
CA SER A 49 5.30 -19.18 -2.78
C SER A 49 5.90 -17.84 -2.36
N VAL A 50 7.13 -17.54 -2.80
CA VAL A 50 7.75 -16.24 -2.52
C VAL A 50 7.10 -15.11 -3.33
N LEU A 51 6.70 -15.39 -4.57
CA LEU A 51 5.93 -14.43 -5.39
C LEU A 51 4.53 -14.18 -4.79
N GLU A 52 3.88 -15.21 -4.28
CA GLU A 52 2.59 -15.08 -3.58
C GLU A 52 2.69 -14.15 -2.38
N VAL A 53 3.77 -14.24 -1.61
CA VAL A 53 4.06 -13.30 -0.51
C VAL A 53 4.13 -11.86 -1.02
N GLY A 54 4.82 -11.61 -2.14
CA GLY A 54 4.89 -10.26 -2.73
C GLY A 54 3.51 -9.70 -3.11
N TRP A 55 2.65 -10.53 -3.69
CA TRP A 55 1.29 -10.12 -4.06
C TRP A 55 0.37 -9.89 -2.85
N ALA A 56 0.55 -10.65 -1.77
CA ALA A 56 -0.24 -10.49 -0.55
C ALA A 56 0.03 -9.15 0.16
N TYR A 57 1.21 -8.55 -0.03
CA TYR A 57 1.52 -7.22 0.50
C TYR A 57 1.08 -6.05 -0.40
N LEU A 58 0.53 -6.32 -1.59
CA LEU A 58 0.03 -5.27 -2.48
C LEU A 58 -1.15 -4.47 -1.87
N PRO A 59 -2.19 -5.09 -1.25
CA PRO A 59 -3.31 -4.39 -0.66
C PRO A 59 -2.92 -3.36 0.40
N PRO A 60 -2.08 -3.66 1.42
CA PRO A 60 -1.63 -2.65 2.38
C PRO A 60 -0.86 -1.49 1.75
N VAL A 61 -0.04 -1.74 0.72
CA VAL A 61 0.66 -0.68 -0.01
C VAL A 61 -0.32 0.23 -0.76
N VAL A 62 -1.32 -0.36 -1.43
CA VAL A 62 -2.38 0.39 -2.11
C VAL A 62 -3.21 1.21 -1.11
N LEU A 63 -3.52 0.65 0.06
CA LEU A 63 -4.25 1.35 1.12
C LEU A 63 -3.49 2.58 1.63
N ILE A 64 -2.20 2.44 1.93
CA ILE A 64 -1.36 3.55 2.36
C ILE A 64 -1.25 4.61 1.24
N GLY A 65 -1.08 4.18 0.00
CA GLY A 65 -1.06 5.06 -1.15
C GLY A 65 -2.39 5.80 -1.36
N ALA A 66 -3.53 5.13 -1.16
CA ALA A 66 -4.85 5.75 -1.24
C ALA A 66 -5.06 6.83 -0.17
N LEU A 67 -4.59 6.56 1.05
CA LEU A 67 -4.60 7.55 2.13
C LEU A 67 -3.72 8.76 1.79
N GLN A 68 -2.52 8.52 1.26
CA GLN A 68 -1.62 9.59 0.81
C GLN A 68 -2.26 10.47 -0.27
N ALA A 69 -2.97 9.88 -1.22
CA ALA A 69 -3.69 10.64 -2.23
C ALA A 69 -4.81 11.50 -1.68
N LEU A 70 -5.55 10.96 -0.73
CA LEU A 70 -6.59 11.75 -0.03
C LEU A 70 -5.96 12.95 0.68
N LEU A 71 -4.87 12.73 1.42
CA LEU A 71 -4.17 13.81 2.12
C LEU A 71 -3.60 14.84 1.14
N ALA A 72 -3.02 14.41 0.03
CA ALA A 72 -2.55 15.30 -1.03
C ALA A 72 -3.71 16.12 -1.65
N SER A 73 -4.88 15.53 -1.81
CA SER A 73 -6.07 16.24 -2.31
C SER A 73 -6.57 17.32 -1.34
N LEU A 74 -6.30 17.17 -0.03
CA LEU A 74 -6.63 18.16 1.00
C LEU A 74 -5.67 19.36 1.02
N GLY A 75 -4.46 19.21 0.52
CA GLY A 75 -3.49 20.29 0.36
C GLY A 75 -2.07 19.97 0.81
N PRO A 76 -1.09 20.83 0.45
CA PRO A 76 0.34 20.54 0.65
C PRO A 76 0.73 20.25 2.10
N ARG A 77 0.11 20.96 3.05
CA ARG A 77 0.37 20.77 4.48
C ARG A 77 -0.01 19.38 5.00
N TRP A 78 -0.98 18.73 4.36
CA TRP A 78 -1.45 17.40 4.74
C TRP A 78 -0.60 16.28 4.15
N CYS A 79 0.17 16.57 3.08
CA CYS A 79 1.04 15.57 2.46
C CYS A 79 2.07 14.97 3.43
N ALA A 80 2.58 15.79 4.36
CA ALA A 80 3.54 15.32 5.36
C ALA A 80 2.96 14.24 6.30
N LEU A 81 1.66 14.32 6.61
CA LEU A 81 0.98 13.32 7.46
C LEU A 81 0.88 11.95 6.78
N GLY A 82 0.95 11.88 5.48
CA GLY A 82 0.96 10.61 4.75
C GLY A 82 2.20 9.75 5.00
N TRP A 83 3.28 10.33 5.55
CA TRP A 83 4.44 9.58 5.99
C TRP A 83 4.26 8.86 7.32
N VAL A 84 3.25 9.28 8.12
CA VAL A 84 2.98 8.66 9.44
C VAL A 84 2.65 7.16 9.32
N PRO A 85 1.70 6.71 8.47
CA PRO A 85 1.44 5.29 8.32
C PRO A 85 2.62 4.51 7.74
N VAL A 86 3.43 5.13 6.87
CA VAL A 86 4.65 4.51 6.35
C VAL A 86 5.68 4.30 7.46
N ALA A 87 5.95 5.35 8.24
CA ALA A 87 6.87 5.27 9.38
C ALA A 87 6.36 4.27 10.43
N TRP A 88 5.06 4.26 10.70
CA TRP A 88 4.46 3.31 11.63
C TRP A 88 4.62 1.86 11.16
N THR A 89 4.36 1.58 9.88
CA THR A 89 4.57 0.26 9.29
C THR A 89 6.03 -0.18 9.41
N ALA A 90 6.98 0.73 9.20
CA ALA A 90 8.40 0.45 9.39
C ALA A 90 8.74 0.16 10.87
N VAL A 91 8.21 0.95 11.81
CA VAL A 91 8.40 0.71 13.25
C VAL A 91 7.84 -0.64 13.66
N VAL A 92 6.64 -0.98 13.22
CA VAL A 92 6.03 -2.29 13.53
C VAL A 92 6.82 -3.43 12.88
N GLY A 93 7.26 -3.28 11.62
CA GLY A 93 7.99 -4.33 10.91
C GLY A 93 9.38 -4.64 11.50
N PHE A 94 10.10 -3.62 11.98
CA PHE A 94 11.49 -3.80 12.42
C PHE A 94 11.69 -3.72 13.93
N LEU A 95 10.84 -3.02 14.65
CA LEU A 95 11.04 -2.68 16.06
C LEU A 95 9.94 -3.22 16.99
N ALA A 96 8.91 -3.91 16.47
CA ALA A 96 7.80 -4.37 17.29
C ALA A 96 8.22 -5.26 18.45
N GLU A 97 9.17 -6.17 18.23
CA GLU A 97 9.70 -7.06 19.25
C GLU A 97 10.60 -6.32 20.25
N ALA A 98 11.50 -5.47 19.74
CA ALA A 98 12.42 -4.68 20.57
C ALA A 98 11.68 -3.72 21.50
N LEU A 99 10.61 -3.09 20.99
CA LEU A 99 9.77 -2.15 21.73
C LEU A 99 8.65 -2.83 22.54
N ARG A 100 8.50 -4.15 22.43
CA ARG A 100 7.41 -4.94 23.06
C ARG A 100 6.05 -4.30 22.81
N LEU A 101 5.76 -3.93 21.56
CA LEU A 101 4.52 -3.25 21.20
C LEU A 101 3.33 -4.16 21.51
N PRO A 102 2.26 -3.64 22.15
CA PRO A 102 1.04 -4.39 22.38
C PRO A 102 0.35 -4.74 21.05
N GLU A 103 -0.44 -5.80 21.01
CA GLU A 103 -1.10 -6.31 19.78
C GLU A 103 -1.92 -5.24 19.08
N TRP A 104 -2.72 -4.47 19.82
CA TRP A 104 -3.53 -3.39 19.23
C TRP A 104 -2.70 -2.35 18.45
N ALA A 105 -1.46 -2.11 18.87
CA ALA A 105 -0.57 -1.17 18.21
C ALA A 105 0.05 -1.78 16.93
N ARG A 106 0.29 -3.08 16.92
CA ARG A 106 0.74 -3.83 15.74
C ARG A 106 -0.37 -3.92 14.71
N ASP A 107 -1.60 -4.18 15.13
CA ASP A 107 -2.80 -4.27 14.27
C ASP A 107 -3.16 -2.94 13.60
N LEU A 108 -2.63 -1.81 14.10
CA LEU A 108 -2.77 -0.52 13.42
C LEU A 108 -1.93 -0.44 12.13
N SER A 109 -0.99 -1.37 11.93
CA SER A 109 -0.20 -1.46 10.70
C SER A 109 -0.93 -2.34 9.66
N PRO A 110 -1.30 -1.79 8.49
CA PRO A 110 -1.96 -2.58 7.45
C PRO A 110 -1.13 -3.78 6.97
N ALA A 111 0.19 -3.68 7.03
CA ALA A 111 1.08 -4.79 6.65
C ALA A 111 1.06 -5.91 7.70
N HIS A 112 0.97 -5.59 9.00
CA HIS A 112 0.90 -6.59 10.07
C HIS A 112 -0.42 -7.39 10.01
N MET A 113 -1.52 -6.73 9.60
CA MET A 113 -2.83 -7.39 9.47
C MET A 113 -2.86 -8.51 8.42
N VAL A 114 -1.94 -8.51 7.46
CA VAL A 114 -1.83 -9.58 6.44
C VAL A 114 -1.27 -10.88 7.03
N GLY A 115 -0.60 -10.79 8.19
CA GLY A 115 0.01 -11.95 8.85
C GLY A 115 1.50 -12.12 8.54
N SER A 116 2.10 -13.14 9.16
CA SER A 116 3.53 -13.45 9.02
C SER A 116 3.74 -14.44 7.87
N LEU A 117 3.69 -13.93 6.64
CA LEU A 117 3.91 -14.74 5.45
C LEU A 117 5.40 -15.17 5.32
N PRO A 118 5.70 -16.39 4.87
CA PRO A 118 4.82 -17.42 4.32
C PRO A 118 4.29 -18.45 5.37
N VAL A 119 4.38 -18.14 6.66
CA VAL A 119 4.02 -19.08 7.74
C VAL A 119 2.51 -19.18 7.92
N ASP A 120 1.81 -18.04 7.79
CA ASP A 120 0.36 -17.96 7.91
C ASP A 120 -0.27 -17.75 6.52
N ASP A 121 -1.43 -18.37 6.29
CA ASP A 121 -2.22 -18.06 5.10
C ASP A 121 -2.88 -16.69 5.25
N PRO A 122 -2.81 -15.81 4.24
CA PRO A 122 -3.40 -14.48 4.32
C PRO A 122 -4.93 -14.58 4.41
N ASP A 123 -5.54 -13.93 5.41
CA ASP A 123 -7.00 -13.92 5.55
C ASP A 123 -7.64 -13.12 4.38
N PRO A 124 -8.46 -13.77 3.52
CA PRO A 124 -9.12 -13.12 2.41
C PRO A 124 -10.04 -11.96 2.84
N ARG A 125 -10.55 -11.99 4.07
CA ARG A 125 -11.42 -10.92 4.61
C ARG A 125 -10.60 -9.66 4.90
N VAL A 126 -9.39 -9.80 5.41
CA VAL A 126 -8.48 -8.68 5.66
C VAL A 126 -8.08 -8.04 4.33
N ILE A 127 -7.70 -8.86 3.35
CA ILE A 127 -7.35 -8.39 2.00
C ILE A 127 -8.53 -7.65 1.35
N ALA A 128 -9.72 -8.25 1.38
CA ALA A 128 -10.93 -7.62 0.82
C ALA A 128 -11.26 -6.31 1.55
N GLY A 129 -11.13 -6.27 2.87
CA GLY A 129 -11.34 -5.07 3.68
C GLY A 129 -10.36 -3.95 3.33
N GLN A 130 -9.09 -4.26 3.17
CA GLN A 130 -8.06 -3.30 2.76
C GLN A 130 -8.31 -2.77 1.34
N CYS A 131 -8.68 -3.64 0.40
CA CYS A 131 -9.04 -3.23 -0.96
C CYS A 131 -10.27 -2.32 -0.98
N ALA A 132 -11.30 -2.65 -0.21
CA ALA A 132 -12.52 -1.84 -0.10
C ALA A 132 -12.22 -0.47 0.53
N ALA A 133 -11.42 -0.42 1.60
CA ALA A 133 -11.00 0.81 2.24
C ALA A 133 -10.15 1.68 1.29
N ALA A 134 -9.23 1.08 0.54
CA ALA A 134 -8.43 1.77 -0.46
C ALA A 134 -9.30 2.37 -1.57
N ALA A 135 -10.26 1.61 -2.09
CA ALA A 135 -11.21 2.08 -3.10
C ALA A 135 -12.06 3.26 -2.59
N ALA A 136 -12.55 3.18 -1.34
CA ALA A 136 -13.30 4.25 -0.71
C ALA A 136 -12.47 5.54 -0.53
N LEU A 137 -11.21 5.42 -0.08
CA LEU A 137 -10.29 6.55 0.07
C LEU A 137 -9.96 7.19 -1.29
N LEU A 138 -9.78 6.38 -2.34
CA LEU A 138 -9.56 6.87 -3.70
C LEU A 138 -10.77 7.63 -4.25
N ALA A 139 -11.97 7.06 -4.07
CA ALA A 139 -13.21 7.71 -4.47
C ALA A 139 -13.39 9.06 -3.74
N LEU A 140 -13.13 9.09 -2.44
CA LEU A 140 -13.18 10.31 -1.64
C LEU A 140 -12.14 11.34 -2.10
N SER A 141 -10.92 10.90 -2.39
CA SER A 141 -9.86 11.76 -2.93
C SER A 141 -10.28 12.40 -4.26
N LEU A 142 -10.89 11.64 -5.16
CA LEU A 142 -11.45 12.15 -6.41
C LEU A 142 -12.54 13.20 -6.20
N LEU A 143 -13.46 12.93 -5.26
CA LEU A 143 -14.53 13.87 -4.91
C LEU A 143 -13.98 15.18 -4.33
N VAL A 144 -13.03 15.10 -3.42
CA VAL A 144 -12.37 16.28 -2.83
C VAL A 144 -11.64 17.09 -3.89
N PHE A 145 -10.89 16.41 -4.74
CA PHE A 145 -10.14 17.06 -5.83
C PHE A 145 -11.09 17.75 -6.84
N SER A 146 -12.20 17.10 -7.20
CA SER A 146 -13.18 17.67 -8.12
C SER A 146 -13.88 18.91 -7.54
N ARG A 147 -14.18 18.93 -6.26
CA ARG A 147 -14.85 20.06 -5.58
C ARG A 147 -13.95 21.27 -5.40
N ARG A 148 -12.64 21.08 -5.20
CA ARG A 148 -11.69 22.19 -5.10
C ARG A 148 -11.51 22.95 -6.41
N SER A 149 -11.62 22.26 -7.54
CA SER A 149 -11.51 22.89 -8.85
C SER A 149 -12.67 23.84 -9.19
N LEU A 150 -13.81 23.69 -8.51
CA LEU A 150 -15.00 24.54 -8.72
C LEU A 150 -14.97 25.84 -7.90
N ARG A 151 -14.07 25.95 -6.91
CA ARG A 151 -13.96 27.16 -6.06
C ARG A 151 -12.83 28.12 -6.48
N ALA A 152 -12.05 27.75 -7.47
CA ALA A 152 -10.92 28.55 -7.97
C ALA A 152 -11.21 29.24 -9.33
N GLY A 153 -12.50 29.32 -9.72
CA GLY A 153 -12.96 30.02 -10.94
C GLY A 153 -13.88 31.19 -10.61
#